data_ed92c84e893eed35bd8dc93c24de6298
#
_entry.id   ed92c84e893eed35bd8dc93c24de6298
#
_cell.length_a   1.000
_cell.length_b   1.000
_cell.length_c   1.000
_cell.angle_alpha   90.00
_cell.angle_beta   90.00
_cell.angle_gamma   90.00
#
_symmetry.space_group_name_H-M   'P 1'
#
loop_
_entity.id
_entity.type
_entity.pdbx_description
1 polymer ?
#
loop_
_entity_poly.entity_id
_entity_poly.type
_entity_poly.pdbx_seq_one_letter_code
_entity_poly.pdbx_strand_id
1 'polypeptide(L)'
;MNESREPLDANELARLRALVSEYETKLTDAASRVARVRHEINNPLAALLGQAQLLLREELSDKSRKRAETIESQAKRIEDIVGELREIQIPAAASHRRTD
;
A
#
# COMPACT_ATOMS: atom_id res chain seq x y z
N MET A 1 31.57 -22.00 -26.56
CA MET A 1 31.30 -22.15 -26.19
C MET A 1 30.73 -21.95 -25.30
N ASN A 2 30.37 -22.14 -24.72
CA ASN A 2 29.78 -21.91 -23.96
C ASN A 2 29.82 -22.65 -22.86
N GLU A 3 30.73 -22.86 -22.47
CA GLU A 3 31.02 -23.52 -21.29
C GLU A 3 30.54 -22.83 -20.13
N SER A 4 30.39 -21.56 -20.25
CA SER A 4 29.77 -20.77 -19.21
C SER A 4 28.36 -21.17 -19.00
N ARG A 5 27.91 -22.07 -19.83
CA ARG A 5 26.55 -22.49 -19.73
C ARG A 5 26.37 -23.80 -19.04
N GLU A 6 27.33 -24.24 -18.32
CA GLU A 6 27.14 -25.45 -17.57
C GLU A 6 25.98 -25.35 -16.62
N PRO A 7 25.17 -26.38 -16.49
CA PRO A 7 24.05 -26.32 -15.61
C PRO A 7 24.49 -26.19 -14.15
N LEU A 8 23.64 -25.54 -13.36
CA LEU A 8 23.88 -25.41 -11.95
C LEU A 8 23.82 -26.79 -11.31
N ASP A 9 24.66 -27.03 -10.30
CA ASP A 9 24.55 -28.27 -9.60
C ASP A 9 23.37 -28.19 -8.59
N ALA A 10 23.07 -29.31 -7.96
CA ALA A 10 21.89 -29.37 -7.08
C ALA A 10 21.99 -28.41 -5.91
N ASN A 11 23.19 -28.21 -5.36
CA ASN A 11 23.38 -27.32 -4.24
C ASN A 11 23.18 -25.87 -4.63
N GLU A 12 23.69 -25.50 -5.79
CA GLU A 12 23.52 -24.14 -6.28
C GLU A 12 22.06 -23.84 -6.57
N LEU A 13 21.38 -24.79 -7.18
CA LEU A 13 19.97 -24.63 -7.50
C LEU A 13 19.13 -24.51 -6.25
N ALA A 14 19.43 -25.36 -5.26
CA ALA A 14 18.70 -25.30 -4.00
C ALA A 14 18.91 -23.98 -3.29
N ARG A 15 20.14 -23.46 -3.33
CA ARG A 15 20.46 -22.19 -2.71
C ARG A 15 19.73 -21.04 -3.39
N LEU A 16 19.67 -21.05 -4.71
CA LEU A 16 18.96 -20.01 -5.45
C LEU A 16 17.47 -20.06 -5.18
N ARG A 17 16.92 -21.26 -5.12
CA ARG A 17 15.49 -21.40 -4.82
C ARG A 17 15.17 -20.89 -3.41
N ALA A 18 16.05 -21.19 -2.46
CA ALA A 18 15.84 -20.72 -1.10
C ALA A 18 15.89 -19.18 -1.05
N LEU A 19 16.80 -18.59 -1.80
CA LEU A 19 16.96 -17.14 -1.84
C LEU A 19 15.74 -16.48 -2.46
N VAL A 20 15.26 -17.03 -3.56
CA VAL A 20 14.05 -16.52 -4.21
C VAL A 20 12.86 -16.60 -3.26
N SER A 21 12.72 -17.73 -2.57
CA SER A 21 11.62 -17.92 -1.63
C SER A 21 11.70 -16.90 -0.49
N GLU A 22 12.90 -16.63 -0.01
CA GLU A 22 13.10 -15.67 1.06
C GLU A 22 12.68 -14.28 0.63
N TYR A 23 13.09 -13.86 -0.58
CA TYR A 23 12.74 -12.54 -1.06
C TYR A 23 11.25 -12.42 -1.38
N GLU A 24 10.64 -13.50 -1.88
CA GLU A 24 9.21 -13.48 -2.09
C GLU A 24 8.44 -13.29 -0.78
N THR A 25 8.91 -13.93 0.28
CA THR A 25 8.29 -13.77 1.58
C THR A 25 8.43 -12.34 2.08
N LYS A 26 9.61 -11.76 1.91
CA LYS A 26 9.83 -10.37 2.32
C LYS A 26 8.95 -9.40 1.56
N LEU A 27 8.80 -9.62 0.26
CA LEU A 27 7.95 -8.76 -0.55
C LEU A 27 6.48 -8.88 -0.16
N THR A 28 6.04 -10.10 0.11
CA THR A 28 4.67 -10.32 0.55
C THR A 28 4.41 -9.66 1.90
N ASP A 29 5.36 -9.79 2.82
CA ASP A 29 5.23 -9.15 4.12
C ASP A 29 5.18 -7.64 4.00
N ALA A 30 6.04 -7.07 3.14
CA ALA A 30 6.06 -5.63 2.94
C ALA A 30 4.73 -5.15 2.35
N ALA A 31 4.21 -5.87 1.36
CA ALA A 31 2.93 -5.50 0.74
C ALA A 31 1.79 -5.58 1.75
N SER A 32 1.82 -6.59 2.62
CA SER A 32 0.80 -6.72 3.66
C SER A 32 0.86 -5.57 4.65
N ARG A 33 2.07 -5.15 5.02
CA ARG A 33 2.23 -4.02 5.93
C ARG A 33 1.73 -2.74 5.32
N VAL A 34 2.02 -2.53 4.04
CA VAL A 34 1.55 -1.34 3.34
C VAL A 34 0.03 -1.32 3.32
N ALA A 35 -0.60 -2.45 3.03
CA ALA A 35 -2.06 -2.53 3.01
C ALA A 35 -2.65 -2.21 4.38
N ARG A 36 -2.03 -2.74 5.44
CA ARG A 36 -2.51 -2.48 6.79
C ARG A 36 -2.37 -1.01 7.16
N VAL A 37 -1.22 -0.41 6.85
CA VAL A 37 -1.00 1.00 7.16
C VAL A 37 -1.99 1.87 6.40
N ARG A 38 -2.25 1.53 5.14
CA ARG A 38 -3.23 2.27 4.36
C ARG A 38 -4.60 2.24 5.02
N HIS A 39 -5.03 1.07 5.50
CA HIS A 39 -6.31 0.98 6.20
C HIS A 39 -6.30 1.76 7.50
N GLU A 40 -5.20 1.70 8.23
CA GLU A 40 -5.09 2.39 9.51
C GLU A 40 -5.08 3.91 9.34
N ILE A 41 -4.61 4.40 8.23
CA ILE A 41 -4.65 5.84 7.94
C ILE A 41 -6.04 6.23 7.45
N ASN A 42 -6.63 5.42 6.59
CA ASN A 42 -7.93 5.75 6.01
C ASN A 42 -9.05 5.81 7.05
N ASN A 43 -8.96 5.02 8.10
CA ASN A 43 -9.99 5.04 9.13
C ASN A 43 -10.14 6.40 9.82
N PRO A 44 -9.08 6.95 10.44
CA PRO A 44 -9.21 8.28 11.05
C PRO A 44 -9.41 9.38 9.99
N LEU A 45 -8.88 9.16 8.79
CA LEU A 45 -9.05 10.15 7.73
C LEU A 45 -10.51 10.27 7.31
N ALA A 46 -11.22 9.15 7.21
CA ALA A 46 -12.64 9.16 6.89
C ALA A 46 -13.43 9.90 7.97
N ALA A 47 -13.05 9.72 9.23
CA ALA A 47 -13.70 10.41 10.33
C ALA A 47 -13.46 11.91 10.25
N LEU A 48 -12.23 12.32 9.95
CA LEU A 48 -11.90 13.74 9.80
C LEU A 48 -12.68 14.36 8.65
N LEU A 49 -12.71 13.68 7.53
CA LEU A 49 -13.42 14.18 6.36
C LEU A 49 -14.92 14.31 6.67
N GLY A 50 -15.47 13.30 7.35
CA GLY A 50 -16.87 13.34 7.73
C GLY A 50 -17.19 14.51 8.65
N GLN A 51 -16.31 14.78 9.61
CA GLN A 51 -16.51 15.91 10.52
C GLN A 51 -16.43 17.24 9.79
N ALA A 52 -15.49 17.37 8.87
CA ALA A 52 -15.38 18.59 8.09
C ALA A 52 -16.63 18.82 7.26
N GLN A 53 -17.17 17.76 6.65
CA GLN A 53 -18.37 17.87 5.84
C GLN A 53 -19.60 18.23 6.68
N LEU A 54 -19.70 17.66 7.88
CA LEU A 54 -20.79 18.01 8.80
C LEU A 54 -20.67 19.46 9.25
N LEU A 55 -19.46 19.90 9.53
CA LEU A 55 -19.22 21.27 9.94
C LEU A 55 -19.65 22.27 8.85
N LEU A 56 -19.41 21.90 7.60
CA LEU A 56 -19.78 22.77 6.47
C LEU A 56 -21.28 22.89 6.26
N ARG A 57 -22.08 22.05 6.93
CA ARG A 57 -23.53 22.15 6.89
C ARG A 57 -24.06 23.16 7.91
N GLU A 58 -23.23 23.59 8.83
CA GLU A 58 -23.66 24.52 9.87
C GLU A 58 -23.49 25.95 9.39
N GLU A 59 -24.11 26.86 10.11
CA GLU A 59 -23.90 28.26 9.84
C GLU A 59 -22.57 28.68 10.41
N LEU A 60 -21.67 29.06 9.54
CA LEU A 60 -20.32 29.41 9.92
C LEU A 60 -20.00 30.81 9.42
N SER A 61 -19.11 31.50 10.14
CA SER A 61 -18.54 32.72 9.61
C SER A 61 -17.76 32.39 8.34
N ASP A 62 -17.52 33.40 7.49
CA ASP A 62 -16.75 33.17 6.27
C ASP A 62 -15.39 32.62 6.60
N LYS A 63 -14.78 33.09 7.66
CA LYS A 63 -13.46 32.64 8.05
C LYS A 63 -13.46 31.19 8.49
N SER A 64 -14.45 30.79 9.30
CA SER A 64 -14.57 29.41 9.76
C SER A 64 -14.90 28.47 8.60
N ARG A 65 -15.76 28.91 7.69
CA ARG A 65 -16.11 28.10 6.53
C ARG A 65 -14.88 27.84 5.67
N LYS A 66 -14.07 28.85 5.48
CA LYS A 66 -12.86 28.71 4.68
C LYS A 66 -11.90 27.70 5.31
N ARG A 67 -11.81 27.72 6.64
CA ARG A 67 -10.98 26.75 7.36
C ARG A 67 -11.51 25.33 7.21
N ALA A 68 -12.80 25.18 7.33
CA ALA A 68 -13.42 23.86 7.19
C ALA A 68 -13.23 23.31 5.77
N GLU A 69 -13.35 24.19 4.76
CA GLU A 69 -13.11 23.80 3.37
C GLU A 69 -11.68 23.37 3.16
N THR A 70 -10.74 24.05 3.81
CA THR A 70 -9.34 23.69 3.71
C THR A 70 -9.10 22.32 4.34
N ILE A 71 -9.72 22.05 5.49
CA ILE A 71 -9.58 20.74 6.13
C ILE A 71 -10.13 19.66 5.23
N GLU A 72 -11.29 19.88 4.64
CA GLU A 72 -11.89 18.91 3.73
C GLU A 72 -10.98 18.65 2.54
N SER A 73 -10.46 19.70 1.95
CA SER A 73 -9.59 19.63 0.79
C SER A 73 -8.31 18.86 1.10
N GLN A 74 -7.71 19.14 2.25
CA GLN A 74 -6.48 18.46 2.63
C GLN A 74 -6.73 16.99 2.98
N ALA A 75 -7.85 16.68 3.60
CA ALA A 75 -8.19 15.30 3.89
C ALA A 75 -8.36 14.50 2.61
N LYS A 76 -9.02 15.09 1.61
CA LYS A 76 -9.16 14.43 0.30
C LYS A 76 -7.82 14.22 -0.37
N ARG A 77 -6.93 15.18 -0.23
CA ARG A 77 -5.60 15.06 -0.79
C ARG A 77 -4.82 13.93 -0.15
N ILE A 78 -4.92 13.79 1.16
CA ILE A 78 -4.26 12.69 1.85
C ILE A 78 -4.85 11.36 1.39
N GLU A 79 -6.16 11.32 1.21
CA GLU A 79 -6.82 10.12 0.72
C GLU A 79 -6.28 9.70 -0.64
N ASP A 80 -6.09 10.67 -1.53
CA ASP A 80 -5.54 10.39 -2.85
C ASP A 80 -4.10 9.87 -2.77
N ILE A 81 -3.28 10.51 -1.92
CA ILE A 81 -1.90 10.10 -1.75
C ILE A 81 -1.82 8.68 -1.19
N VAL A 82 -2.62 8.39 -0.17
CA VAL A 82 -2.65 7.07 0.43
C VAL A 82 -3.17 6.04 -0.57
N GLY A 83 -4.09 6.48 -1.44
CA GLY A 83 -4.62 5.62 -2.48
C GLY A 83 -3.57 5.10 -3.44
N GLU A 84 -2.48 5.86 -3.63
CA GLU A 84 -1.40 5.41 -4.50
C GLU A 84 -0.72 4.15 -3.96
N LEU A 85 -0.84 3.91 -2.66
CA LEU A 85 -0.26 2.72 -2.07
C LEU A 85 -0.96 1.45 -2.51
N ARG A 86 -2.14 1.56 -3.12
CA ARG A 86 -2.83 0.40 -3.65
C ARG A 86 -2.07 -0.28 -4.77
N GLU A 87 -1.15 0.44 -5.40
CA GLU A 87 -0.36 -0.12 -6.48
C GLU A 87 0.71 -1.07 -5.97
N ILE A 88 0.96 -1.07 -4.67
CA ILE A 88 1.90 -2.00 -4.08
C ILE A 88 1.15 -3.29 -3.84
N GLN A 89 1.48 -4.30 -4.63
CA GLN A 89 0.74 -5.55 -4.64
C GLN A 89 1.66 -6.73 -4.36
N ILE A 90 1.04 -7.84 -4.00
CA ILE A 90 1.76 -9.08 -3.83
C ILE A 90 2.30 -9.52 -5.18
N PRO A 91 3.58 -9.91 -5.26
CA PRO A 91 4.16 -10.35 -6.54
C PRO A 91 3.38 -11.48 -7.17
N ALA A 92 3.38 -11.52 -8.49
CA ALA A 92 2.60 -12.50 -9.24
C ALA A 92 2.93 -13.92 -8.84
N ALA A 93 4.21 -14.22 -8.59
CA ALA A 93 4.60 -15.57 -8.20
C ALA A 93 3.95 -15.98 -6.89
N ALA A 94 3.90 -15.06 -5.91
CA ALA A 94 3.26 -15.35 -4.63
C ALA A 94 1.76 -15.49 -4.80
N SER A 95 1.17 -14.68 -5.69
CA SER A 95 -0.25 -14.78 -5.96
C SER A 95 -0.62 -16.13 -6.55
N HIS A 96 0.20 -16.63 -7.44
CA HIS A 96 -0.05 -17.92 -8.06
C HIS A 96 -0.10 -19.04 -7.04
N ARG A 97 0.72 -18.96 -6.02
CA ARG A 97 0.73 -20.00 -5.01
C ARG A 97 -0.53 -20.05 -4.19
N ARG A 98 -1.29 -19.00 -4.21
CA ARG A 98 -2.50 -18.96 -3.41
C ARG A 98 -3.72 -19.45 -4.12
N THR A 99 -3.62 -19.65 -5.41
CA THR A 99 -4.78 -20.04 -6.18
C THR A 99 -5.02 -21.53 -6.15
N ASP A 100 -4.16 -22.26 -5.52
CA ASP A 100 -4.39 -23.71 -5.42
C ASP A 100 -5.36 -24.10 -4.34
#